data_cd80354a44e780835f2c393be13d5514
#
_entry.id   cd80354a44e780835f2c393be13d5514
#
_cell.length_a   1.000
_cell.length_b   1.000
_cell.length_c   1.000
_cell.angle_alpha   90.00
_cell.angle_beta   90.00
_cell.angle_gamma   90.00
#
_symmetry.space_group_name_H-M   'P 1'
#
loop_
_entity.id
_entity.type
_entity.pdbx_description
1 polymer ?
#
loop_
_entity_poly.entity_id
_entity_poly.type
_entity_poly.pdbx_seq_one_letter_code
_entity_poly.pdbx_strand_id
1 'polypeptide(L)'
;MSNSKFVMRSGVLVAFVSLLLVVVPAQVSAAVSVSVSKTAKLTDLEVVSIKLASVPAGQGVYISQCFKPTLGQRAGTGLICNGSVTETGTMIWATTDAQRGAQSATGELVLMFRSRFTKVDASGASKTYDCGVSNCSLFVYRDHRGITDTALDTIVPLNFLPRQTVALAKLGLKRNGASYKAGESISLSASKLKTSKGQAIYVSSDETRSICTTTGTTNVVIKFRKPGTCQVTLFADGSAKFDQMIEVLTYIVK
;
A
#
# COMPACT_ATOMS: atom_id res chain seq x y z
N MET A 1 37.81 -21.09 99.08
CA MET A 1 38.39 -20.63 97.84
C MET A 1 37.76 -21.45 96.69
N SER A 2 36.74 -20.94 96.06
CA SER A 2 36.07 -21.64 94.95
C SER A 2 35.92 -20.65 93.79
N ASN A 3 36.57 -20.96 92.70
CA ASN A 3 36.55 -20.16 91.45
C ASN A 3 35.43 -20.67 90.59
N SER A 4 34.37 -19.88 90.44
CA SER A 4 33.29 -20.16 89.48
C SER A 4 33.64 -19.45 88.15
N LYS A 5 33.85 -20.22 87.08
CA LYS A 5 34.04 -19.74 85.76
C LYS A 5 32.69 -19.53 85.07
N PHE A 6 32.34 -18.31 84.74
CA PHE A 6 31.12 -17.94 83.95
C PHE A 6 31.44 -18.15 82.47
N VAL A 7 30.71 -19.06 81.82
CA VAL A 7 30.79 -19.29 80.36
C VAL A 7 29.71 -18.51 79.69
N MET A 8 30.10 -17.50 78.93
CA MET A 8 29.23 -16.67 78.17
C MET A 8 28.97 -17.34 76.79
N ARG A 9 27.77 -17.82 76.57
CA ARG A 9 27.31 -18.37 75.27
C ARG A 9 26.81 -17.22 74.38
N SER A 10 27.58 -16.88 73.34
CA SER A 10 27.16 -15.98 72.28
C SER A 10 26.18 -16.68 71.37
N GLY A 11 24.90 -16.27 71.41
CA GLY A 11 23.89 -16.69 70.46
C GLY A 11 24.01 -15.85 69.18
N VAL A 12 24.32 -16.50 68.07
CA VAL A 12 24.31 -15.89 66.75
C VAL A 12 22.86 -15.90 66.22
N LEU A 13 22.22 -14.73 66.16
CA LEU A 13 20.94 -14.55 65.54
C LEU A 13 21.13 -14.47 64.01
N VAL A 14 20.81 -15.53 63.31
CA VAL A 14 20.78 -15.53 61.84
C VAL A 14 19.43 -14.97 61.41
N ALA A 15 19.42 -13.71 60.96
CA ALA A 15 18.25 -13.09 60.37
C ALA A 15 18.08 -13.59 58.93
N PHE A 16 17.11 -14.45 58.67
CA PHE A 16 16.68 -14.83 57.31
C PHE A 16 15.91 -13.67 56.70
N VAL A 17 16.57 -12.91 55.81
CA VAL A 17 15.89 -11.94 54.91
C VAL A 17 15.29 -12.74 53.77
N SER A 18 13.99 -13.03 53.87
CA SER A 18 13.23 -13.63 52.74
C SER A 18 13.04 -12.60 51.67
N LEU A 19 13.83 -12.68 50.61
CA LEU A 19 13.71 -11.87 49.40
C LEU A 19 12.48 -12.36 48.61
N LEU A 20 11.31 -11.72 48.76
CA LEU A 20 10.13 -11.94 47.95
C LEU A 20 10.42 -11.43 46.53
N LEU A 21 10.79 -12.33 45.63
CA LEU A 21 10.84 -12.09 44.20
C LEU A 21 9.41 -11.89 43.72
N VAL A 22 9.01 -10.62 43.54
CA VAL A 22 7.77 -10.26 42.85
C VAL A 22 7.99 -10.56 41.38
N VAL A 23 7.55 -11.72 40.91
CA VAL A 23 7.47 -12.04 39.49
C VAL A 23 6.35 -11.20 38.91
N VAL A 24 6.71 -10.04 38.34
CA VAL A 24 5.78 -9.25 37.52
C VAL A 24 5.56 -10.04 36.24
N PRO A 25 4.35 -10.52 35.94
CA PRO A 25 4.08 -11.19 34.68
C PRO A 25 4.36 -10.20 33.56
N ALA A 26 5.32 -10.52 32.68
CA ALA A 26 5.52 -9.77 31.45
C ALA A 26 4.20 -9.85 30.67
N GLN A 27 3.53 -8.72 30.51
CA GLN A 27 2.37 -8.63 29.63
C GLN A 27 2.87 -8.91 28.22
N VAL A 28 2.64 -10.11 27.72
CA VAL A 28 2.80 -10.43 26.31
C VAL A 28 1.74 -9.61 25.58
N SER A 29 2.15 -8.47 25.01
CA SER A 29 1.29 -7.68 24.13
C SER A 29 0.96 -8.55 22.93
N ALA A 30 -0.28 -8.97 22.79
CA ALA A 30 -0.73 -9.72 21.63
C ALA A 30 -0.68 -8.80 20.41
N ALA A 31 -0.24 -9.33 19.26
CA ALA A 31 -0.32 -8.63 17.99
C ALA A 31 -1.74 -8.10 17.75
N VAL A 32 -1.86 -6.96 17.09
CA VAL A 32 -3.16 -6.38 16.74
C VAL A 32 -3.90 -7.35 15.82
N SER A 33 -5.12 -7.71 16.19
CA SER A 33 -5.99 -8.47 15.31
C SER A 33 -6.57 -7.54 14.22
N VAL A 34 -6.43 -7.91 12.97
CA VAL A 34 -6.83 -7.11 11.82
C VAL A 34 -7.82 -7.89 10.96
N SER A 35 -9.01 -7.35 10.76
CA SER A 35 -10.01 -7.87 9.83
C SER A 35 -10.13 -6.91 8.65
N VAL A 36 -10.03 -7.43 7.43
CA VAL A 36 -10.15 -6.69 6.18
C VAL A 36 -11.31 -7.26 5.39
N SER A 37 -12.19 -6.41 4.86
CA SER A 37 -13.40 -6.84 4.14
C SER A 37 -13.09 -7.66 2.89
N LYS A 38 -11.94 -7.42 2.25
CA LYS A 38 -11.48 -8.16 1.08
C LYS A 38 -9.95 -8.15 1.01
N THR A 39 -9.33 -9.31 0.83
CA THR A 39 -7.87 -9.47 0.71
C THR A 39 -7.45 -10.25 -0.54
N ALA A 40 -8.41 -10.82 -1.27
CA ALA A 40 -8.15 -11.61 -2.47
C ALA A 40 -8.97 -11.11 -3.67
N LYS A 41 -8.47 -11.32 -4.88
CA LYS A 41 -9.06 -10.83 -6.12
C LYS A 41 -9.28 -9.31 -6.09
N LEU A 42 -8.34 -8.60 -5.50
CA LEU A 42 -8.37 -7.14 -5.45
C LEU A 42 -8.15 -6.55 -6.84
N THR A 43 -8.88 -5.49 -7.13
CA THR A 43 -8.68 -4.66 -8.32
C THR A 43 -7.81 -3.45 -7.99
N ASP A 44 -7.33 -2.74 -9.00
CA ASP A 44 -6.67 -1.45 -8.77
C ASP A 44 -7.68 -0.45 -8.20
N LEU A 45 -7.24 0.39 -7.26
CA LEU A 45 -8.08 1.35 -6.54
C LEU A 45 -9.21 0.71 -5.71
N GLU A 46 -9.08 -0.56 -5.33
CA GLU A 46 -10.06 -1.21 -4.46
C GLU A 46 -10.14 -0.53 -3.10
N VAL A 47 -11.35 -0.12 -2.72
CA VAL A 47 -11.64 0.46 -1.40
C VAL A 47 -12.09 -0.65 -0.47
N VAL A 48 -11.43 -0.79 0.67
CA VAL A 48 -11.70 -1.84 1.65
C VAL A 48 -11.94 -1.27 3.04
N SER A 49 -12.78 -1.94 3.80
CA SER A 49 -13.00 -1.67 5.22
C SER A 49 -12.03 -2.50 6.06
N ILE A 50 -11.47 -1.88 7.09
CA ILE A 50 -10.53 -2.46 8.03
C ILE A 50 -11.08 -2.28 9.44
N LYS A 51 -11.07 -3.33 10.23
CA LYS A 51 -11.38 -3.29 11.66
C LYS A 51 -10.21 -3.81 12.45
N LEU A 52 -9.85 -3.10 13.50
CA LEU A 52 -8.80 -3.47 14.43
C LEU A 52 -9.41 -3.98 15.72
N ALA A 53 -8.77 -4.97 16.33
CA ALA A 53 -9.05 -5.39 17.70
C ALA A 53 -7.75 -5.52 18.47
N SER A 54 -7.83 -5.38 19.79
CA SER A 54 -6.67 -5.53 20.70
C SER A 54 -5.59 -4.46 20.54
N VAL A 55 -5.93 -3.27 20.04
CA VAL A 55 -5.03 -2.11 20.16
C VAL A 55 -5.05 -1.67 21.63
N PRO A 56 -3.92 -1.67 22.35
CA PRO A 56 -3.89 -1.34 23.77
C PRO A 56 -4.33 0.11 24.03
N ALA A 57 -4.91 0.37 25.19
CA ALA A 57 -5.34 1.71 25.59
C ALA A 57 -4.16 2.71 25.57
N GLY A 58 -4.40 3.94 25.11
CA GLY A 58 -3.38 4.98 24.96
C GLY A 58 -2.37 4.74 23.84
N GLN A 59 -2.59 3.71 23.03
CA GLN A 59 -1.70 3.37 21.93
C GLN A 59 -2.32 3.65 20.56
N GLY A 60 -1.46 3.75 19.56
CA GLY A 60 -1.86 3.91 18.18
C GLY A 60 -1.00 3.13 17.22
N VAL A 61 -1.53 2.97 16.02
CA VAL A 61 -0.88 2.24 14.93
C VAL A 61 -1.00 2.99 13.62
N TYR A 62 -0.04 2.78 12.76
CA TYR A 62 -0.12 3.10 11.35
C TYR A 62 -0.58 1.86 10.57
N ILE A 63 -1.40 2.09 9.56
CA ILE A 63 -1.96 1.07 8.68
C ILE A 63 -1.68 1.49 7.25
N SER A 64 -0.92 0.70 6.51
CA SER A 64 -0.52 1.00 5.13
C SER A 64 -0.47 -0.24 4.27
N GLN A 65 -0.69 -0.05 2.97
CA GLN A 65 -0.33 -1.04 1.96
C GLN A 65 1.18 -0.96 1.69
N CYS A 66 1.92 -2.06 1.90
CA CYS A 66 3.36 -2.08 1.74
C CYS A 66 3.82 -3.20 0.81
N PHE A 67 4.95 -2.98 0.11
CA PHE A 67 5.56 -3.94 -0.80
C PHE A 67 6.50 -4.86 -0.02
N LYS A 68 6.18 -6.17 0.02
CA LYS A 68 6.94 -7.21 0.71
C LYS A 68 7.41 -6.80 2.11
N PRO A 69 6.52 -6.33 2.99
CA PRO A 69 6.92 -5.94 4.33
C PRO A 69 7.34 -7.16 5.15
N THR A 70 8.25 -6.96 6.09
CA THR A 70 8.58 -7.94 7.14
C THR A 70 8.34 -7.33 8.51
N LEU A 71 8.04 -8.17 9.49
CA LEU A 71 7.84 -7.71 10.87
C LEU A 71 9.10 -6.97 11.35
N GLY A 72 8.90 -5.92 12.12
CA GLY A 72 9.98 -5.07 12.62
C GLY A 72 10.49 -4.00 11.66
N GLN A 73 10.11 -4.02 10.39
CA GLN A 73 10.50 -2.93 9.47
C GLN A 73 9.80 -1.61 9.81
N ARG A 74 10.52 -0.51 9.54
CA ARG A 74 10.04 0.87 9.74
C ARG A 74 10.45 1.75 8.55
N ALA A 75 9.87 2.95 8.48
CA ALA A 75 10.34 3.98 7.57
C ALA A 75 11.84 4.21 7.81
N GLY A 76 12.65 4.25 6.74
CA GLY A 76 14.10 4.35 6.81
C GLY A 76 14.86 3.02 7.01
N THR A 77 14.19 1.91 7.33
CA THR A 77 14.82 0.58 7.45
C THR A 77 14.38 -0.40 6.34
N GLY A 78 14.00 0.13 5.19
CA GLY A 78 13.60 -0.67 4.04
C GLY A 78 12.10 -0.92 3.90
N LEU A 79 11.25 -0.39 4.77
CA LEU A 79 9.80 -0.45 4.62
C LEU A 79 9.36 0.44 3.45
N ILE A 80 8.68 -0.15 2.47
CA ILE A 80 8.22 0.52 1.26
C ILE A 80 6.69 0.44 1.21
N CYS A 81 6.01 1.54 1.49
CA CYS A 81 4.56 1.58 1.53
C CYS A 81 3.99 2.58 0.52
N ASN A 82 2.76 2.31 0.08
CA ASN A 82 1.95 3.22 -0.70
C ASN A 82 1.57 4.43 0.17
N GLY A 83 2.02 5.61 -0.23
CA GLY A 83 1.73 6.85 0.48
C GLY A 83 2.56 7.11 1.74
N SER A 84 2.10 8.06 2.51
CA SER A 84 2.71 8.55 3.75
C SER A 84 1.64 9.16 4.66
N VAL A 85 1.99 9.55 5.88
CA VAL A 85 1.10 10.27 6.81
C VAL A 85 0.54 11.58 6.26
N THR A 86 1.19 12.16 5.24
CA THR A 86 0.78 13.40 4.59
C THR A 86 -0.12 13.20 3.37
N GLU A 87 -0.25 11.95 2.88
CA GLU A 87 -1.07 11.62 1.71
C GLU A 87 -2.39 10.99 2.16
N THR A 88 -3.48 11.73 2.03
CA THR A 88 -4.83 11.28 2.42
C THR A 88 -5.24 10.01 1.69
N GLY A 89 -5.79 9.03 2.43
CA GLY A 89 -6.35 7.79 1.88
C GLY A 89 -5.32 6.71 1.52
N THR A 90 -4.03 6.94 1.77
CA THR A 90 -2.96 5.97 1.46
C THR A 90 -2.33 5.35 2.70
N MET A 91 -2.40 6.04 3.84
CA MET A 91 -2.02 5.55 5.14
C MET A 91 -3.01 6.05 6.19
N ILE A 92 -3.33 5.21 7.15
CA ILE A 92 -4.20 5.56 8.28
C ILE A 92 -3.33 5.60 9.54
N TRP A 93 -3.51 6.64 10.35
CA TRP A 93 -3.09 6.66 11.73
C TRP A 93 -4.33 6.44 12.59
N ALA A 94 -4.38 5.34 13.35
CA ALA A 94 -5.50 4.98 14.21
C ALA A 94 -5.05 4.86 15.67
N THR A 95 -5.85 5.40 16.62
CA THR A 95 -5.51 5.40 18.04
C THR A 95 -6.72 5.02 18.90
N THR A 96 -6.46 4.53 20.10
CA THR A 96 -7.50 4.27 21.12
C THR A 96 -7.82 5.49 21.98
N ASP A 97 -7.01 6.52 21.92
CA ASP A 97 -7.18 7.83 22.57
C ASP A 97 -7.39 8.93 21.52
N ALA A 98 -8.05 10.02 21.92
CA ALA A 98 -8.28 11.14 21.01
C ALA A 98 -6.98 11.87 20.69
N GLN A 99 -6.57 11.82 19.42
CA GLN A 99 -5.39 12.51 18.90
C GLN A 99 -5.76 13.31 17.66
N ARG A 100 -5.22 14.53 17.53
CA ARG A 100 -5.49 15.39 16.37
C ARG A 100 -4.93 14.74 15.10
N GLY A 101 -5.78 14.51 14.11
CA GLY A 101 -5.42 13.90 12.83
C GLY A 101 -5.43 12.38 12.82
N ALA A 102 -5.69 11.73 13.97
CA ALA A 102 -5.89 10.30 14.04
C ALA A 102 -7.36 9.91 13.86
N GLN A 103 -7.58 8.69 13.39
CA GLN A 103 -8.90 8.04 13.39
C GLN A 103 -9.05 7.17 14.65
N SER A 104 -10.28 6.84 15.02
CA SER A 104 -10.54 5.91 16.13
C SER A 104 -10.13 4.49 15.76
N ALA A 105 -9.28 3.87 16.56
CA ALA A 105 -8.89 2.47 16.37
C ALA A 105 -10.03 1.47 16.62
N THR A 106 -11.13 1.90 17.27
CA THR A 106 -12.33 1.08 17.52
C THR A 106 -13.39 1.25 16.44
N GLY A 107 -13.19 2.20 15.51
CA GLY A 107 -14.09 2.47 14.39
C GLY A 107 -13.82 1.58 13.18
N GLU A 108 -14.66 1.75 12.18
CA GLU A 108 -14.41 1.22 10.85
C GLU A 108 -13.46 2.18 10.11
N LEU A 109 -12.36 1.64 9.62
CA LEU A 109 -11.33 2.36 8.88
C LEU A 109 -11.45 2.00 7.41
N VAL A 110 -11.17 2.95 6.51
CA VAL A 110 -11.29 2.74 5.07
C VAL A 110 -9.97 3.09 4.39
N LEU A 111 -9.45 2.15 3.60
CA LEU A 111 -8.20 2.32 2.85
C LEU A 111 -8.38 1.89 1.40
N MET A 112 -7.78 2.67 0.48
CA MET A 112 -7.75 2.34 -0.93
C MET A 112 -6.46 1.59 -1.27
N PHE A 113 -6.59 0.39 -1.82
CA PHE A 113 -5.45 -0.41 -2.29
C PHE A 113 -5.16 -0.15 -3.76
N ARG A 114 -3.88 -0.13 -4.10
CA ARG A 114 -3.40 0.02 -5.48
C ARG A 114 -2.65 -1.23 -5.92
N SER A 115 -2.96 -1.72 -7.11
CA SER A 115 -2.19 -2.83 -7.71
C SER A 115 -0.75 -2.42 -8.03
N ARG A 116 -0.49 -1.12 -8.11
CA ARG A 116 0.84 -0.52 -8.35
C ARG A 116 0.91 0.87 -7.74
N PHE A 117 2.04 1.21 -7.14
CA PHE A 117 2.31 2.56 -6.63
C PHE A 117 3.76 2.97 -6.89
N THR A 118 4.00 4.27 -6.92
CA THR A 118 5.33 4.86 -7.17
C THR A 118 5.83 5.56 -5.91
N LYS A 119 7.10 5.37 -5.60
CA LYS A 119 7.80 6.12 -4.55
C LYS A 119 8.95 6.89 -5.17
N VAL A 120 9.15 8.08 -4.67
CA VAL A 120 10.32 8.91 -4.99
C VAL A 120 11.33 8.71 -3.85
N ASP A 121 12.55 8.37 -4.19
CA ASP A 121 13.63 8.21 -3.21
C ASP A 121 14.28 9.56 -2.85
N ALA A 122 15.23 9.54 -1.92
CA ALA A 122 15.93 10.74 -1.46
C ALA A 122 16.73 11.45 -2.57
N SER A 123 17.06 10.77 -3.66
CA SER A 123 17.72 11.35 -4.85
C SER A 123 16.75 12.00 -5.83
N GLY A 124 15.43 11.87 -5.59
CA GLY A 124 14.39 12.33 -6.52
C GLY A 124 14.07 11.29 -7.61
N ALA A 125 14.69 10.11 -7.60
CA ALA A 125 14.40 9.08 -8.57
C ALA A 125 13.07 8.35 -8.23
N SER A 126 12.20 8.21 -9.23
CA SER A 126 10.93 7.53 -9.10
C SER A 126 11.08 6.03 -9.37
N LYS A 127 10.59 5.21 -8.44
CA LYS A 127 10.52 3.75 -8.61
C LYS A 127 9.08 3.26 -8.42
N THR A 128 8.61 2.49 -9.39
CA THR A 128 7.29 1.87 -9.35
C THR A 128 7.38 0.48 -8.76
N TYR A 129 6.50 0.19 -7.81
CA TYR A 129 6.33 -1.11 -7.15
C TYR A 129 5.04 -1.75 -7.63
N ASP A 130 5.14 -2.94 -8.18
CA ASP A 130 4.01 -3.73 -8.67
C ASP A 130 3.66 -4.77 -7.62
N CYS A 131 2.47 -4.67 -7.05
CA CYS A 131 1.95 -5.60 -6.05
C CYS A 131 1.72 -7.00 -6.66
N GLY A 132 1.41 -7.06 -7.96
CA GLY A 132 1.14 -8.31 -8.63
C GLY A 132 0.10 -9.14 -7.89
N VAL A 133 0.25 -10.46 -7.93
CA VAL A 133 -0.68 -11.36 -7.23
C VAL A 133 -0.44 -11.39 -5.72
N SER A 134 0.81 -11.27 -5.25
CA SER A 134 1.15 -11.51 -3.83
C SER A 134 2.35 -10.74 -3.30
N ASN A 135 2.73 -9.62 -3.91
CA ASN A 135 3.91 -8.86 -3.48
C ASN A 135 3.60 -7.79 -2.42
N CYS A 136 2.32 -7.48 -2.19
CA CYS A 136 1.93 -6.46 -1.23
C CYS A 136 1.13 -7.06 -0.08
N SER A 137 1.19 -6.37 1.05
CA SER A 137 0.41 -6.69 2.23
C SER A 137 -0.09 -5.41 2.89
N LEU A 138 -1.18 -5.50 3.60
CA LEU A 138 -1.51 -4.51 4.62
C LEU A 138 -0.54 -4.74 5.78
N PHE A 139 0.15 -3.68 6.18
CA PHE A 139 1.05 -3.69 7.32
C PHE A 139 0.53 -2.74 8.38
N VAL A 140 0.31 -3.27 9.58
CA VAL A 140 -0.06 -2.53 10.78
C VAL A 140 1.13 -2.53 11.70
N TYR A 141 1.54 -1.37 12.18
CA TYR A 141 2.69 -1.23 13.05
C TYR A 141 2.53 -0.04 14.01
N ARG A 142 3.29 -0.05 15.07
CA ARG A 142 3.26 0.97 16.11
C ARG A 142 3.45 2.38 15.55
N ASP A 143 2.67 3.35 16.04
CA ASP A 143 2.78 4.76 15.66
C ASP A 143 4.08 5.41 16.18
N HIS A 144 4.29 6.69 15.84
CA HIS A 144 5.49 7.44 16.23
C HIS A 144 5.74 7.53 17.74
N ARG A 145 4.72 7.30 18.57
CA ARG A 145 4.83 7.31 20.05
C ARG A 145 5.51 6.06 20.61
N GLY A 146 5.66 5.03 19.79
CA GLY A 146 6.32 3.78 20.16
C GLY A 146 6.88 3.05 18.95
N ILE A 147 7.47 3.78 18.01
CA ILE A 147 7.87 3.27 16.69
C ILE A 147 8.85 2.09 16.72
N THR A 148 9.62 1.95 17.79
CA THR A 148 10.57 0.83 17.99
C THR A 148 9.91 -0.42 18.55
N ASP A 149 8.70 -0.31 19.10
CA ASP A 149 7.93 -1.45 19.60
C ASP A 149 7.32 -2.22 18.43
N THR A 150 7.68 -3.48 18.28
CA THR A 150 7.23 -4.36 17.20
C THR A 150 6.16 -5.35 17.65
N ALA A 151 5.73 -5.30 18.90
CA ALA A 151 4.77 -6.25 19.46
C ALA A 151 3.37 -6.16 18.79
N LEU A 152 3.02 -4.99 18.23
CA LEU A 152 1.75 -4.77 17.52
C LEU A 152 1.84 -5.01 16.02
N ASP A 153 3.01 -5.37 15.49
CA ASP A 153 3.20 -5.54 14.05
C ASP A 153 2.36 -6.72 13.53
N THR A 154 1.58 -6.43 12.51
CA THR A 154 0.72 -7.43 11.86
C THR A 154 0.78 -7.26 10.34
N ILE A 155 0.91 -8.37 9.62
CA ILE A 155 0.94 -8.41 8.16
C ILE A 155 -0.27 -9.21 7.67
N VAL A 156 -1.09 -8.59 6.81
CA VAL A 156 -2.20 -9.26 6.11
C VAL A 156 -1.89 -9.29 4.63
N PRO A 157 -1.66 -10.47 4.02
CA PRO A 157 -1.36 -10.59 2.59
C PRO A 157 -2.49 -10.04 1.71
N LEU A 158 -2.13 -9.35 0.64
CA LEU A 158 -3.05 -8.81 -0.35
C LEU A 158 -2.81 -9.48 -1.70
N ASN A 159 -3.84 -10.07 -2.28
CA ASN A 159 -3.77 -10.76 -3.56
C ASN A 159 -4.58 -10.00 -4.62
N PHE A 160 -3.90 -9.37 -5.55
CA PHE A 160 -4.52 -8.63 -6.65
C PHE A 160 -4.83 -9.55 -7.83
N LEU A 161 -5.84 -9.19 -8.61
CA LEU A 161 -6.06 -9.79 -9.91
C LEU A 161 -4.87 -9.50 -10.83
N PRO A 162 -4.46 -10.46 -11.67
CA PRO A 162 -3.42 -10.24 -12.67
C PRO A 162 -3.79 -9.06 -13.58
N ARG A 163 -2.84 -8.15 -13.79
CA ARG A 163 -3.03 -6.98 -14.65
C ARG A 163 -3.03 -7.37 -16.11
N GLN A 164 -3.78 -6.59 -16.88
CA GLN A 164 -3.71 -6.57 -18.32
C GLN A 164 -2.74 -5.47 -18.77
N THR A 165 -2.06 -5.69 -19.87
CA THR A 165 -1.14 -4.73 -20.47
C THR A 165 -1.38 -4.63 -21.96
N VAL A 166 -0.89 -3.55 -22.56
CA VAL A 166 -0.91 -3.33 -24.01
C VAL A 166 0.50 -3.10 -24.54
N ALA A 167 0.82 -3.72 -25.67
CA ALA A 167 2.07 -3.46 -26.36
C ALA A 167 1.85 -2.37 -27.43
N LEU A 168 2.16 -1.12 -27.11
CA LEU A 168 1.93 0.04 -27.98
C LEU A 168 2.52 -0.15 -29.39
N ALA A 169 3.70 -0.74 -29.51
CA ALA A 169 4.34 -1.02 -30.78
C ALA A 169 3.51 -1.95 -31.69
N LYS A 170 2.78 -2.94 -31.10
CA LYS A 170 1.88 -3.81 -31.85
C LYS A 170 0.66 -3.05 -32.41
N LEU A 171 0.25 -1.99 -31.72
CA LEU A 171 -0.80 -1.10 -32.19
C LEU A 171 -0.30 -0.05 -33.19
N GLY A 172 1.00 0.09 -33.40
CA GLY A 172 1.57 1.16 -34.20
C GLY A 172 1.61 2.53 -33.48
N LEU A 173 1.39 2.53 -32.17
CA LEU A 173 1.46 3.72 -31.34
C LEU A 173 2.88 3.97 -30.85
N LYS A 174 3.28 5.23 -30.87
CA LYS A 174 4.54 5.66 -30.28
C LYS A 174 4.46 5.57 -28.73
N ARG A 175 5.61 5.58 -28.08
CA ARG A 175 5.68 5.62 -26.60
C ARG A 175 4.99 6.89 -26.07
N ASN A 176 4.55 6.83 -24.84
CA ASN A 176 4.03 7.98 -24.11
C ASN A 176 5.07 9.14 -24.13
N GLY A 177 4.62 10.37 -24.30
CA GLY A 177 5.45 11.57 -24.43
C GLY A 177 6.03 11.81 -25.84
N ALA A 178 5.80 10.93 -26.80
CA ALA A 178 6.28 11.12 -28.18
C ALA A 178 5.47 12.19 -28.94
N SER A 179 6.00 12.60 -30.13
CA SER A 179 5.35 13.64 -30.96
C SER A 179 4.74 13.04 -32.23
N TYR A 180 3.64 13.67 -32.67
CA TYR A 180 2.98 13.50 -33.96
C TYR A 180 2.86 14.86 -34.67
N LYS A 181 2.70 14.83 -35.98
CA LYS A 181 2.45 16.07 -36.78
C LYS A 181 0.94 16.35 -36.82
N ALA A 182 0.59 17.64 -36.83
CA ALA A 182 -0.78 18.03 -37.14
C ALA A 182 -1.19 17.54 -38.55
N GLY A 183 -2.39 16.97 -38.67
CA GLY A 183 -2.86 16.28 -39.87
C GLY A 183 -2.53 14.80 -39.95
N GLU A 184 -1.60 14.28 -39.15
CA GLU A 184 -1.26 12.85 -39.09
C GLU A 184 -2.44 12.03 -38.54
N SER A 185 -2.56 10.78 -38.99
CA SER A 185 -3.59 9.85 -38.49
C SER A 185 -2.99 8.45 -38.32
N ILE A 186 -3.52 7.73 -37.33
CA ILE A 186 -3.16 6.32 -37.06
C ILE A 186 -4.44 5.51 -37.11
N SER A 187 -4.42 4.41 -37.87
CA SER A 187 -5.53 3.44 -37.90
C SER A 187 -5.18 2.20 -37.10
N LEU A 188 -6.05 1.87 -36.16
CA LEU A 188 -5.96 0.73 -35.26
C LEU A 188 -7.03 -0.29 -35.62
N SER A 189 -6.64 -1.47 -36.12
CA SER A 189 -7.61 -2.52 -36.43
C SER A 189 -8.09 -3.25 -35.15
N ALA A 190 -9.33 -3.67 -35.10
CA ALA A 190 -9.91 -4.40 -33.97
C ALA A 190 -9.13 -5.69 -33.63
N SER A 191 -8.57 -6.35 -34.64
CA SER A 191 -7.75 -7.56 -34.45
C SER A 191 -6.50 -7.30 -33.60
N LYS A 192 -5.94 -6.09 -33.68
CA LYS A 192 -4.78 -5.65 -32.88
C LYS A 192 -5.15 -5.02 -31.54
N LEU A 193 -6.37 -4.50 -31.42
CA LEU A 193 -6.86 -3.89 -30.18
C LEU A 193 -7.20 -4.94 -29.13
N LYS A 194 -6.15 -5.62 -28.67
CA LYS A 194 -6.25 -6.68 -27.66
C LYS A 194 -5.17 -6.48 -26.58
N THR A 195 -5.59 -6.71 -25.33
CA THR A 195 -4.65 -6.73 -24.20
C THR A 195 -3.78 -8.00 -24.22
N SER A 196 -2.79 -8.06 -23.33
CA SER A 196 -1.99 -9.27 -23.07
C SER A 196 -2.82 -10.49 -22.63
N LYS A 197 -4.08 -10.27 -22.22
CA LYS A 197 -5.04 -11.30 -21.81
C LYS A 197 -6.16 -11.51 -22.82
N GLY A 198 -6.04 -10.92 -24.00
CA GLY A 198 -6.98 -11.11 -25.12
C GLY A 198 -8.28 -10.28 -25.03
N GLN A 199 -8.43 -9.42 -24.00
CA GLN A 199 -9.58 -8.54 -23.87
C GLN A 199 -9.55 -7.43 -24.94
N ALA A 200 -10.72 -7.00 -25.40
CA ALA A 200 -10.84 -5.89 -26.34
C ALA A 200 -10.35 -4.59 -25.68
N ILE A 201 -9.68 -3.75 -26.48
CA ILE A 201 -9.24 -2.41 -26.05
C ILE A 201 -10.15 -1.38 -26.72
N TYR A 202 -10.71 -0.50 -25.92
CA TYR A 202 -11.43 0.70 -26.35
C TYR A 202 -10.47 1.88 -26.34
N VAL A 203 -10.63 2.80 -27.26
CA VAL A 203 -9.76 3.96 -27.43
C VAL A 203 -10.59 5.24 -27.40
N SER A 204 -10.21 6.19 -26.56
CA SER A 204 -10.86 7.50 -26.46
C SER A 204 -9.80 8.63 -26.46
N SER A 205 -10.22 9.81 -26.94
CA SER A 205 -9.47 11.08 -26.84
C SER A 205 -10.36 12.20 -26.31
N ASP A 206 -11.38 11.86 -25.54
CA ASP A 206 -12.44 12.78 -25.13
C ASP A 206 -11.95 14.00 -24.36
N GLU A 207 -10.89 13.84 -23.57
CA GLU A 207 -10.27 14.94 -22.79
C GLU A 207 -9.63 16.02 -23.67
N THR A 208 -9.23 15.70 -24.90
CA THR A 208 -8.48 16.59 -25.77
C THR A 208 -9.03 16.66 -27.20
N ARG A 209 -10.34 16.56 -27.38
CA ARG A 209 -11.03 16.54 -28.70
C ARG A 209 -10.66 17.70 -29.62
N SER A 210 -10.29 18.84 -29.08
CA SER A 210 -9.85 19.99 -29.89
C SER A 210 -8.48 19.77 -30.54
N ILE A 211 -7.63 18.93 -29.96
CA ILE A 211 -6.25 18.66 -30.41
C ILE A 211 -6.19 17.37 -31.22
N CYS A 212 -6.87 16.33 -30.75
CA CYS A 212 -6.96 15.05 -31.44
C CYS A 212 -8.36 14.41 -31.25
N THR A 213 -8.75 13.56 -32.18
CA THR A 213 -10.03 12.86 -32.14
C THR A 213 -9.84 11.37 -32.39
N THR A 214 -10.67 10.56 -31.75
CA THR A 214 -10.83 9.14 -32.05
C THR A 214 -12.17 8.92 -32.73
N THR A 215 -12.22 8.10 -33.76
CA THR A 215 -13.43 7.75 -34.48
C THR A 215 -13.41 6.27 -34.84
N GLY A 216 -14.60 5.68 -35.00
CA GLY A 216 -14.74 4.26 -35.33
C GLY A 216 -14.74 3.35 -34.11
N THR A 217 -15.36 2.18 -34.24
CA THR A 217 -15.45 1.13 -33.21
C THR A 217 -14.70 -0.14 -33.60
N THR A 218 -14.74 -0.52 -34.87
CA THR A 218 -14.05 -1.72 -35.38
C THR A 218 -12.64 -1.40 -35.92
N ASN A 219 -12.53 -0.25 -36.60
CA ASN A 219 -11.26 0.32 -37.02
C ASN A 219 -11.20 1.72 -36.39
N VAL A 220 -10.44 1.84 -35.32
CA VAL A 220 -10.32 3.12 -34.63
C VAL A 220 -9.28 3.97 -35.33
N VAL A 221 -9.64 5.20 -35.71
CA VAL A 221 -8.71 6.18 -36.27
C VAL A 221 -8.47 7.29 -35.23
N ILE A 222 -7.21 7.48 -34.87
CA ILE A 222 -6.75 8.61 -34.07
C ILE A 222 -6.26 9.66 -35.06
N LYS A 223 -6.87 10.85 -35.09
CA LYS A 223 -6.46 11.97 -35.93
C LYS A 223 -5.90 13.10 -35.08
N PHE A 224 -4.65 13.48 -35.33
CA PHE A 224 -3.97 14.63 -34.70
C PHE A 224 -4.30 15.88 -35.51
N ARG A 225 -5.08 16.81 -34.95
CA ARG A 225 -5.71 17.90 -35.72
C ARG A 225 -4.94 19.18 -35.73
N LYS A 226 -4.41 19.60 -34.59
CA LYS A 226 -3.70 20.87 -34.43
C LYS A 226 -2.64 20.78 -33.33
N PRO A 227 -1.66 21.67 -33.31
CA PRO A 227 -0.64 21.70 -32.27
C PRO A 227 -1.21 21.77 -30.85
N GLY A 228 -0.59 21.06 -29.90
CA GLY A 228 -0.98 21.00 -28.53
C GLY A 228 -0.75 19.62 -27.89
N THR A 229 -1.29 19.41 -26.72
CA THR A 229 -1.20 18.13 -25.99
C THR A 229 -2.44 17.27 -26.32
N CYS A 230 -2.21 16.10 -26.90
CA CYS A 230 -3.23 15.09 -27.17
C CYS A 230 -3.16 13.99 -26.13
N GLN A 231 -4.28 13.69 -25.48
CA GLN A 231 -4.42 12.59 -24.53
C GLN A 231 -5.28 11.49 -25.17
N VAL A 232 -4.73 10.28 -25.22
CA VAL A 232 -5.40 9.09 -25.72
C VAL A 232 -5.49 8.07 -24.58
N THR A 233 -6.71 7.68 -24.23
CA THR A 233 -6.98 6.66 -23.21
C THR A 233 -7.25 5.32 -23.89
N LEU A 234 -6.51 4.30 -23.50
CA LEU A 234 -6.77 2.91 -23.85
C LEU A 234 -7.40 2.23 -22.65
N PHE A 235 -8.58 1.66 -22.83
CA PHE A 235 -9.33 1.00 -21.77
C PHE A 235 -9.67 -0.43 -22.18
N ALA A 236 -9.58 -1.36 -21.22
CA ALA A 236 -10.13 -2.71 -21.38
C ALA A 236 -10.83 -3.15 -20.09
N ASP A 237 -11.99 -3.79 -20.24
CA ASP A 237 -12.78 -4.27 -19.13
C ASP A 237 -12.01 -5.30 -18.29
N GLY A 238 -12.26 -5.27 -16.99
CA GLY A 238 -11.85 -6.32 -16.08
C GLY A 238 -12.75 -7.56 -16.19
N SER A 239 -12.37 -8.60 -15.50
CA SER A 239 -13.13 -9.85 -15.39
C SER A 239 -12.87 -10.50 -14.02
N ALA A 240 -13.52 -11.63 -13.75
CA ALA A 240 -13.22 -12.42 -12.55
C ALA A 240 -11.79 -12.97 -12.50
N LYS A 241 -11.02 -12.89 -13.61
CA LYS A 241 -9.67 -13.43 -13.75
C LYS A 241 -8.61 -12.36 -13.93
N PHE A 242 -8.96 -11.16 -14.36
CA PHE A 242 -8.03 -10.09 -14.70
C PHE A 242 -8.58 -8.74 -14.23
N ASP A 243 -7.71 -7.86 -13.78
CA ASP A 243 -8.07 -6.48 -13.48
C ASP A 243 -8.38 -5.69 -14.75
N GLN A 244 -9.13 -4.61 -14.65
CA GLN A 244 -9.30 -3.66 -15.74
C GLN A 244 -7.95 -3.05 -16.15
N MET A 245 -7.88 -2.55 -17.39
CA MET A 245 -6.72 -1.80 -17.88
C MET A 245 -7.15 -0.39 -18.25
N ILE A 246 -6.49 0.60 -17.69
CA ILE A 246 -6.56 1.98 -18.11
C ILE A 246 -5.13 2.44 -18.36
N GLU A 247 -4.84 2.83 -19.59
CA GLU A 247 -3.55 3.38 -20.00
C GLU A 247 -3.78 4.74 -20.65
N VAL A 248 -3.23 5.78 -20.05
CA VAL A 248 -3.36 7.16 -20.54
C VAL A 248 -2.05 7.55 -21.23
N LEU A 249 -2.12 7.82 -22.52
CA LEU A 249 -1.00 8.21 -23.36
C LEU A 249 -1.10 9.70 -23.67
N THR A 250 -0.04 10.41 -23.44
CA THR A 250 0.07 11.84 -23.75
C THR A 250 1.02 12.03 -24.92
N TYR A 251 0.58 12.71 -25.97
CA TYR A 251 1.37 13.01 -27.15
C TYR A 251 1.46 14.51 -27.39
N ILE A 252 2.59 14.96 -27.91
CA ILE A 252 2.78 16.36 -28.34
C ILE A 252 2.50 16.44 -29.84
N VAL A 253 1.46 17.17 -30.21
CA VAL A 253 1.16 17.45 -31.61
C VAL A 253 1.88 18.75 -32.02
N LYS A 254 2.67 18.70 -33.09
CA LYS A 254 3.48 19.79 -33.62
C LYS A 254 2.98 20.24 -34.98
#